data_132fe6eaa5461052baf4426bb582c551
#
_entry.id   132fe6eaa5461052baf4426bb582c551
#
_cell.length_a   1.000
_cell.length_b   1.000
_cell.length_c   1.000
_cell.angle_alpha   90.00
_cell.angle_beta   90.00
_cell.angle_gamma   90.00
#
_symmetry.space_group_name_H-M   'P 1'
#
loop_
_entity.id
_entity.type
_entity.pdbx_description
1 polymer ?
#
loop_
_entity_poly.entity_id
_entity_poly.type
_entity_poly.pdbx_seq_one_letter_code
_entity_poly.pdbx_strand_id
1 'polypeptide(L)'
;MRDHRAVVRRLLGLAASFCLAGCAVSDPTQYYTLGQAAAGSVESRANASTPRSVVAGTGTVTIGVGPVIVPSYLDRSQIVIRTGADTVEILTFHRWAEPLEDGIARVLAEEVAARVPTERVVMFPWRGVVARTIQYQVVVAVLHFDGRPGSNVTLDARWRILAGDGRELAFRRSTVIQGVERSGYEPMVAAMGRALSTLGQEIATEIRALPRDEEARR
;
A
#
# COMPACT_ATOMS: atom_id res chain seq x y z
N MET A 1 -40.48 57.64 -24.49
CA MET A 1 -39.43 57.48 -23.44
C MET A 1 -39.74 56.40 -22.35
N ARG A 2 -40.90 55.75 -22.40
CA ARG A 2 -41.28 54.71 -21.41
C ARG A 2 -40.82 53.30 -21.76
N ASP A 3 -40.63 52.98 -23.02
CA ASP A 3 -40.30 51.58 -23.47
C ASP A 3 -38.86 51.19 -23.27
N HIS A 4 -37.91 52.13 -23.36
CA HIS A 4 -36.47 51.80 -23.15
C HIS A 4 -36.15 51.31 -21.73
N ARG A 5 -36.89 51.80 -20.72
CA ARG A 5 -36.63 51.34 -19.32
C ARG A 5 -37.17 49.95 -19.06
N ALA A 6 -38.19 49.51 -19.76
CA ALA A 6 -38.72 48.15 -19.64
C ALA A 6 -37.82 47.11 -20.30
N VAL A 7 -37.23 47.45 -21.46
CA VAL A 7 -36.28 46.57 -22.18
C VAL A 7 -34.98 46.44 -21.40
N VAL A 8 -34.43 47.52 -20.86
CA VAL A 8 -33.20 47.49 -20.06
C VAL A 8 -33.38 46.66 -18.77
N ARG A 9 -34.56 46.79 -18.10
CA ARG A 9 -34.84 45.96 -16.89
C ARG A 9 -34.97 44.47 -17.22
N ARG A 10 -35.50 44.09 -18.37
CA ARG A 10 -35.62 42.70 -18.83
C ARG A 10 -34.26 42.11 -19.23
N LEU A 11 -33.39 42.90 -19.88
CA LEU A 11 -32.02 42.51 -20.22
C LEU A 11 -31.13 42.37 -18.98
N LEU A 12 -31.28 43.28 -17.97
CA LEU A 12 -30.55 43.13 -16.70
C LEU A 12 -31.01 41.90 -15.91
N GLY A 13 -32.30 41.56 -15.93
CA GLY A 13 -32.85 40.38 -15.26
C GLY A 13 -32.37 39.09 -15.91
N LEU A 14 -32.22 39.05 -17.25
CA LEU A 14 -31.71 37.89 -17.97
C LEU A 14 -30.21 37.68 -17.76
N ALA A 15 -29.43 38.77 -17.67
CA ALA A 15 -27.98 38.70 -17.39
C ALA A 15 -27.69 38.23 -15.95
N ALA A 16 -28.51 38.62 -14.97
CA ALA A 16 -28.35 38.18 -13.58
C ALA A 16 -28.72 36.71 -13.37
N SER A 17 -29.65 36.15 -14.17
CA SER A 17 -29.99 34.71 -14.11
C SER A 17 -28.89 33.76 -14.66
N PHE A 18 -28.01 34.25 -15.51
CA PHE A 18 -26.97 33.42 -16.15
C PHE A 18 -25.72 33.25 -15.26
N CYS A 19 -25.55 34.10 -14.23
CA CYS A 19 -24.39 34.03 -13.32
C CYS A 19 -24.51 32.98 -12.19
N LEU A 20 -25.66 32.30 -11.99
CA LEU A 20 -25.86 31.36 -10.90
C LEU A 20 -25.68 29.86 -11.31
N ALA A 21 -25.36 29.55 -12.57
CA ALA A 21 -25.23 28.19 -13.05
C ALA A 21 -23.80 27.61 -12.95
N GLY A 22 -22.91 28.29 -12.27
CA GLY A 22 -21.52 27.87 -12.04
C GLY A 22 -21.34 27.00 -10.80
N CYS A 23 -22.15 25.95 -10.57
CA CYS A 23 -21.77 24.89 -9.65
C CYS A 23 -20.63 24.11 -10.29
N ALA A 24 -19.39 24.43 -9.93
CA ALA A 24 -18.24 23.59 -10.25
C ALA A 24 -18.49 22.20 -9.63
N VAL A 25 -18.85 21.23 -10.46
CA VAL A 25 -18.84 19.82 -10.08
C VAL A 25 -17.37 19.47 -9.89
N SER A 26 -16.90 19.51 -8.64
CA SER A 26 -15.59 18.97 -8.31
C SER A 26 -15.70 17.45 -8.29
N ASP A 27 -14.82 16.77 -9.03
CA ASP A 27 -14.74 15.32 -8.97
C ASP A 27 -14.50 14.86 -7.52
N PRO A 28 -15.29 13.92 -7.00
CA PRO A 28 -15.12 13.45 -5.64
C PRO A 28 -13.76 12.77 -5.47
N THR A 29 -13.06 13.07 -4.38
CA THR A 29 -11.81 12.38 -4.04
C THR A 29 -12.08 10.92 -3.76
N GLN A 30 -11.36 10.04 -4.45
CA GLN A 30 -11.41 8.59 -4.28
C GLN A 30 -10.25 8.13 -3.40
N TYR A 31 -10.54 7.23 -2.46
CA TYR A 31 -9.56 6.66 -1.54
C TYR A 31 -9.35 5.18 -1.84
N TYR A 32 -8.10 4.75 -1.77
CA TYR A 32 -7.67 3.40 -2.09
C TYR A 32 -6.89 2.79 -0.93
N THR A 33 -7.03 1.50 -0.74
CA THR A 33 -6.21 0.69 0.17
C THR A 33 -5.49 -0.39 -0.64
N LEU A 34 -4.25 -0.69 -0.25
CA LEU A 34 -3.57 -1.87 -0.78
C LEU A 34 -4.26 -3.11 -0.22
N GLY A 35 -4.77 -3.95 -1.11
CA GLY A 35 -5.38 -5.23 -0.74
C GLY A 35 -4.40 -6.38 -0.95
N GLN A 36 -4.60 -7.45 -0.20
CA GLN A 36 -4.01 -8.75 -0.56
C GLN A 36 -4.63 -9.18 -1.90
N ALA A 37 -3.84 -9.71 -2.82
CA ALA A 37 -4.39 -10.30 -4.03
C ALA A 37 -5.37 -11.40 -3.61
N ALA A 38 -6.66 -11.22 -3.92
CA ALA A 38 -7.71 -12.14 -3.55
C ALA A 38 -7.38 -13.55 -4.06
N ALA A 39 -6.86 -14.38 -3.18
CA ALA A 39 -6.93 -15.82 -3.34
C ALA A 39 -8.41 -16.19 -3.09
N GLY A 40 -9.20 -16.27 -4.17
CA GLY A 40 -10.57 -16.77 -4.20
C GLY A 40 -11.46 -16.29 -3.04
N SER A 41 -12.50 -15.55 -3.38
CA SER A 41 -13.55 -15.07 -2.47
C SER A 41 -13.90 -16.05 -1.34
N VAL A 42 -13.31 -15.86 -0.18
CA VAL A 42 -13.81 -16.40 1.08
C VAL A 42 -14.44 -15.22 1.79
N GLU A 43 -15.76 -15.25 1.93
CA GLU A 43 -16.53 -14.31 2.74
C GLU A 43 -15.89 -14.24 4.14
N SER A 44 -15.16 -13.16 4.39
CA SER A 44 -14.58 -12.89 5.70
C SER A 44 -15.71 -12.46 6.63
N ARG A 45 -16.16 -13.40 7.47
CA ARG A 45 -17.00 -13.06 8.63
C ARG A 45 -16.18 -12.12 9.52
N ALA A 46 -16.58 -10.85 9.51
CA ALA A 46 -16.11 -9.86 10.44
C ALA A 46 -16.43 -10.32 11.87
N ASN A 47 -15.38 -10.62 12.64
CA ASN A 47 -15.43 -10.50 14.10
C ASN A 47 -14.43 -9.43 14.49
N ALA A 48 -14.98 -8.27 14.83
CA ALA A 48 -14.26 -7.11 15.29
C ALA A 48 -13.69 -7.36 16.70
N SER A 49 -12.57 -6.72 17.00
CA SER A 49 -11.98 -6.40 18.30
C SER A 49 -10.64 -7.07 18.60
N THR A 50 -9.64 -6.91 17.71
CA THR A 50 -8.24 -7.06 18.09
C THR A 50 -7.44 -5.92 17.48
N PRO A 51 -6.45 -5.33 18.18
CA PRO A 51 -5.60 -4.30 17.58
C PRO A 51 -4.97 -4.85 16.31
N ARG A 52 -5.16 -4.16 15.21
CA ARG A 52 -4.83 -4.55 13.82
C ARG A 52 -3.34 -4.78 13.53
N SER A 53 -2.50 -4.79 14.55
CA SER A 53 -1.04 -4.90 14.44
C SER A 53 -0.48 -6.30 14.67
N VAL A 54 -1.32 -7.32 14.90
CA VAL A 54 -0.86 -8.68 15.17
C VAL A 54 -1.68 -9.69 14.37
N VAL A 55 -1.01 -10.48 13.55
CA VAL A 55 -1.60 -11.65 12.87
C VAL A 55 -1.15 -12.90 13.65
N ALA A 56 -2.10 -13.62 14.25
CA ALA A 56 -1.81 -14.86 14.97
C ALA A 56 -1.53 -16.01 14.00
N GLY A 57 -0.50 -16.80 14.30
CA GLY A 57 -0.10 -17.99 13.54
C GLY A 57 -0.05 -19.24 14.40
N THR A 58 0.34 -20.37 13.82
CA THR A 58 0.35 -21.68 14.46
C THR A 58 1.78 -22.16 14.85
N GLY A 59 2.80 -21.32 14.63
CA GLY A 59 4.20 -21.63 14.91
C GLY A 59 4.71 -21.05 16.24
N THR A 60 6.02 -21.20 16.50
CA THR A 60 6.69 -20.76 17.73
C THR A 60 7.50 -19.47 17.55
N VAL A 61 7.62 -18.95 16.33
CA VAL A 61 8.48 -17.83 15.96
C VAL A 61 7.67 -16.53 15.87
N THR A 62 8.14 -15.45 16.48
CA THR A 62 7.59 -14.11 16.29
C THR A 62 8.40 -13.37 15.23
N ILE A 63 7.72 -12.86 14.20
CA ILE A 63 8.32 -12.11 13.10
C ILE A 63 7.88 -10.66 13.18
N GLY A 64 8.83 -9.73 13.11
CA GLY A 64 8.58 -8.30 12.96
C GLY A 64 8.66 -7.89 11.49
N VAL A 65 7.64 -7.18 10.98
CA VAL A 65 7.66 -6.58 9.65
C VAL A 65 7.80 -5.07 9.76
N GLY A 66 8.86 -4.55 9.18
CA GLY A 66 9.21 -3.12 9.17
C GLY A 66 10.55 -2.82 9.88
N PRO A 67 11.00 -1.55 9.77
CA PRO A 67 10.34 -0.47 9.04
C PRO A 67 10.26 -0.73 7.54
N VAL A 68 9.21 -0.21 6.92
CA VAL A 68 9.10 -0.03 5.46
C VAL A 68 9.49 1.41 5.15
N ILE A 69 10.42 1.59 4.25
CA ILE A 69 10.93 2.90 3.84
C ILE A 69 10.52 3.11 2.38
N VAL A 70 9.84 4.20 2.10
CA VAL A 70 9.46 4.59 0.74
C VAL A 70 10.24 5.83 0.30
N PRO A 71 10.50 6.03 -1.01
CA PRO A 71 11.11 7.25 -1.50
C PRO A 71 10.19 8.46 -1.22
N SER A 72 10.77 9.64 -1.01
CA SER A 72 10.02 10.86 -0.66
C SER A 72 8.96 11.26 -1.68
N TYR A 73 9.12 10.89 -2.96
CA TYR A 73 8.11 11.18 -3.98
C TYR A 73 6.84 10.30 -3.83
N LEU A 74 6.94 9.17 -3.13
CA LEU A 74 5.82 8.27 -2.77
C LEU A 74 5.28 8.53 -1.37
N ASP A 75 6.04 9.19 -0.50
CA ASP A 75 5.64 9.53 0.88
C ASP A 75 4.63 10.68 0.87
N ARG A 76 3.42 10.36 0.43
CA ARG A 76 2.28 11.27 0.33
C ARG A 76 0.96 10.53 0.26
N SER A 77 -0.12 11.24 0.56
CA SER A 77 -1.45 10.66 0.47
C SER A 77 -1.93 10.46 -0.98
N GLN A 78 -1.39 11.21 -1.94
CA GLN A 78 -1.79 11.11 -3.35
C GLN A 78 -1.15 9.90 -4.01
N ILE A 79 -1.91 9.22 -4.87
CA ILE A 79 -1.37 8.19 -5.75
C ILE A 79 -0.45 8.85 -6.79
N VAL A 80 0.69 8.26 -7.00
CA VAL A 80 1.68 8.65 -8.01
C VAL A 80 1.65 7.63 -9.14
N ILE A 81 1.52 8.11 -10.37
CA ILE A 81 1.60 7.27 -11.57
C ILE A 81 2.82 7.64 -12.41
N ARG A 82 3.33 6.69 -13.17
CA ARG A 82 4.44 6.92 -14.09
C ARG A 82 3.91 7.25 -15.47
N THR A 83 4.29 8.40 -16.01
CA THR A 83 3.89 8.88 -17.33
C THR A 83 5.00 8.78 -18.37
N GLY A 84 6.25 8.70 -17.94
CA GLY A 84 7.44 8.55 -18.78
C GLY A 84 8.58 7.85 -18.06
N ALA A 85 9.74 7.73 -18.68
CA ALA A 85 10.93 7.11 -18.07
C ALA A 85 11.30 7.80 -16.75
N ASP A 86 11.35 9.13 -16.78
CA ASP A 86 11.78 9.97 -15.65
C ASP A 86 10.65 10.92 -15.18
N THR A 87 9.40 10.68 -15.62
CA THR A 87 8.28 11.57 -15.34
C THR A 87 7.21 10.84 -14.56
N VAL A 88 6.75 11.46 -13.49
CA VAL A 88 5.63 11.00 -12.66
C VAL A 88 4.55 12.08 -12.59
N GLU A 89 3.32 11.66 -12.41
CA GLU A 89 2.17 12.52 -12.17
C GLU A 89 1.59 12.21 -10.80
N ILE A 90 1.25 13.26 -10.05
CA ILE A 90 0.62 13.18 -8.74
C ILE A 90 -0.88 13.41 -8.93
N LEU A 91 -1.69 12.42 -8.60
CA LEU A 91 -3.12 12.46 -8.82
C LEU A 91 -3.82 13.27 -7.72
N THR A 92 -4.52 14.33 -8.09
CA THR A 92 -5.16 15.24 -7.13
C THR A 92 -6.32 14.57 -6.38
N PHE A 93 -7.14 13.78 -7.09
CA PHE A 93 -8.39 13.20 -6.59
C PHE A 93 -8.31 11.71 -6.28
N HIS A 94 -7.13 11.08 -6.37
CA HIS A 94 -6.91 9.67 -6.05
C HIS A 94 -5.87 9.57 -4.94
N ARG A 95 -6.27 9.06 -3.78
CA ARG A 95 -5.45 9.08 -2.58
C ARG A 95 -5.41 7.73 -1.89
N TRP A 96 -4.31 7.46 -1.21
CA TRP A 96 -4.23 6.38 -0.25
C TRP A 96 -5.10 6.70 0.97
N ALA A 97 -5.82 5.72 1.49
CA ALA A 97 -6.64 5.84 2.70
C ALA A 97 -5.79 5.73 3.99
N GLU A 98 -4.56 5.26 3.87
CA GLU A 98 -3.56 5.12 4.93
C GLU A 98 -2.18 5.50 4.37
N PRO A 99 -1.17 5.82 5.19
CA PRO A 99 0.21 5.97 4.73
C PRO A 99 0.66 4.76 3.90
N LEU A 100 1.35 5.01 2.79
CA LEU A 100 1.70 3.93 1.86
C LEU A 100 2.60 2.87 2.50
N GLU A 101 3.55 3.30 3.35
CA GLU A 101 4.42 2.39 4.12
C GLU A 101 3.62 1.47 5.06
N ASP A 102 2.57 1.97 5.69
CA ASP A 102 1.71 1.17 6.57
C ASP A 102 0.92 0.12 5.77
N GLY A 103 0.38 0.53 4.62
CA GLY A 103 -0.31 -0.38 3.70
C GLY A 103 0.61 -1.49 3.17
N ILE A 104 1.84 -1.15 2.80
CA ILE A 104 2.85 -2.12 2.38
C ILE A 104 3.20 -3.07 3.53
N ALA A 105 3.48 -2.53 4.72
CA ALA A 105 3.82 -3.35 5.89
C ALA A 105 2.70 -4.32 6.24
N ARG A 106 1.45 -3.88 6.17
CA ARG A 106 0.27 -4.71 6.45
C ARG A 106 0.15 -5.86 5.44
N VAL A 107 0.24 -5.59 4.14
CA VAL A 107 0.16 -6.64 3.11
C VAL A 107 1.30 -7.65 3.28
N LEU A 108 2.53 -7.18 3.50
CA LEU A 108 3.67 -8.07 3.72
C LEU A 108 3.52 -8.90 4.99
N ALA A 109 3.00 -8.32 6.09
CA ALA A 109 2.74 -9.05 7.33
C ALA A 109 1.71 -10.17 7.13
N GLU A 110 0.62 -9.88 6.40
CA GLU A 110 -0.41 -10.86 6.04
C GLU A 110 0.16 -12.01 5.18
N GLU A 111 0.99 -11.67 4.18
CA GLU A 111 1.63 -12.64 3.30
C GLU A 111 2.62 -13.54 4.04
N VAL A 112 3.43 -12.97 4.95
CA VAL A 112 4.36 -13.74 5.79
C VAL A 112 3.58 -14.66 6.73
N ALA A 113 2.56 -14.14 7.42
CA ALA A 113 1.73 -14.93 8.34
C ALA A 113 1.02 -16.10 7.65
N ALA A 114 0.59 -15.91 6.40
CA ALA A 114 -0.07 -16.96 5.63
C ALA A 114 0.87 -18.09 5.19
N ARG A 115 2.19 -17.86 5.13
CA ARG A 115 3.16 -18.79 4.51
C ARG A 115 4.25 -19.30 5.42
N VAL A 116 4.49 -18.63 6.53
CA VAL A 116 5.52 -19.04 7.49
C VAL A 116 4.82 -19.56 8.76
N PRO A 117 5.18 -20.75 9.27
CA PRO A 117 4.70 -21.21 10.58
C PRO A 117 5.24 -20.29 11.68
N THR A 118 4.41 -19.34 12.13
CA THR A 118 4.77 -18.32 13.12
C THR A 118 3.83 -18.38 14.31
N GLU A 119 4.29 -17.94 15.50
CA GLU A 119 3.40 -17.65 16.61
C GLU A 119 2.57 -16.41 16.31
N ARG A 120 3.24 -15.36 15.80
CA ARG A 120 2.62 -14.09 15.40
C ARG A 120 3.52 -13.29 14.49
N VAL A 121 2.91 -12.44 13.68
CA VAL A 121 3.59 -11.37 12.94
C VAL A 121 3.18 -10.03 13.53
N VAL A 122 4.16 -9.18 13.83
CA VAL A 122 3.95 -7.85 14.40
C VAL A 122 4.49 -6.79 13.44
N MET A 123 3.77 -5.69 13.30
CA MET A 123 4.20 -4.57 12.45
C MET A 123 4.94 -3.52 13.26
N PHE A 124 5.94 -2.89 12.64
CA PHE A 124 6.64 -1.73 13.20
C PHE A 124 5.66 -0.54 13.36
N PRO A 125 5.79 0.32 14.39
CA PRO A 125 6.80 0.29 15.45
C PRO A 125 6.42 -0.63 16.62
N TRP A 126 7.37 -1.38 17.11
CA TRP A 126 7.24 -2.17 18.36
C TRP A 126 8.13 -1.62 19.47
N ARG A 127 7.73 -1.84 20.74
CA ARG A 127 8.46 -1.35 21.92
C ARG A 127 8.39 -2.36 23.05
N GLY A 128 9.28 -2.19 24.02
CA GLY A 128 9.25 -2.94 25.27
C GLY A 128 9.35 -4.45 25.11
N VAL A 129 8.42 -5.18 25.68
CA VAL A 129 8.42 -6.65 25.69
C VAL A 129 8.28 -7.21 24.28
N VAL A 130 7.43 -6.61 23.43
CA VAL A 130 7.21 -7.08 22.06
C VAL A 130 8.51 -7.07 21.25
N ALA A 131 9.30 -6.00 21.36
CA ALA A 131 10.58 -5.91 20.65
C ALA A 131 11.54 -7.07 21.02
N ARG A 132 11.48 -7.57 22.25
CA ARG A 132 12.35 -8.66 22.75
C ARG A 132 11.87 -10.05 22.31
N THR A 133 10.64 -10.18 21.84
CA THR A 133 10.10 -11.47 21.38
C THR A 133 10.33 -11.70 19.89
N ILE A 134 10.79 -10.69 19.15
CA ILE A 134 11.03 -10.79 17.71
C ILE A 134 12.30 -11.60 17.48
N GLN A 135 12.16 -12.74 16.80
CA GLN A 135 13.29 -13.57 16.37
C GLN A 135 13.80 -13.21 14.98
N TYR A 136 12.90 -12.82 14.09
CA TYR A 136 13.26 -12.33 12.76
C TYR A 136 12.59 -11.00 12.48
N GLN A 137 13.36 -10.06 11.96
CA GLN A 137 12.86 -8.76 11.52
C GLN A 137 13.03 -8.62 10.01
N VAL A 138 11.96 -8.30 9.31
CA VAL A 138 11.98 -7.98 7.88
C VAL A 138 12.00 -6.47 7.73
N VAL A 139 13.05 -5.93 7.12
CA VAL A 139 13.17 -4.49 6.79
C VAL A 139 13.10 -4.34 5.28
N VAL A 140 12.26 -3.42 4.80
CA VAL A 140 12.04 -3.21 3.36
C VAL A 140 12.32 -1.76 3.00
N ALA A 141 13.14 -1.54 1.98
CA ALA A 141 13.38 -0.25 1.35
C ALA A 141 12.86 -0.30 -0.09
N VAL A 142 11.74 0.33 -0.33
CA VAL A 142 11.13 0.48 -1.65
C VAL A 142 11.97 1.49 -2.45
N LEU A 143 12.33 1.14 -3.67
CA LEU A 143 13.04 2.02 -4.60
C LEU A 143 12.07 2.60 -5.63
N HIS A 144 11.14 1.76 -6.12
CA HIS A 144 10.06 2.15 -7.02
C HIS A 144 8.79 1.38 -6.65
N PHE A 145 7.66 2.06 -6.64
CA PHE A 145 6.36 1.45 -6.50
C PHE A 145 5.33 2.33 -7.18
N ASP A 146 5.31 2.26 -8.48
CA ASP A 146 4.42 3.05 -9.32
C ASP A 146 3.99 2.25 -10.55
N GLY A 147 3.02 2.75 -11.27
CA GLY A 147 2.48 2.09 -12.44
C GLY A 147 1.74 3.03 -13.37
N ARG A 148 1.25 2.45 -14.45
CA ARG A 148 0.43 3.14 -15.43
C ARG A 148 -0.89 2.39 -15.58
N PRO A 149 -2.05 3.08 -15.44
CA PRO A 149 -3.35 2.48 -15.70
C PRO A 149 -3.41 1.80 -17.07
N GLY A 150 -3.90 0.56 -17.13
CA GLY A 150 -4.00 -0.21 -18.38
C GLY A 150 -2.68 -0.75 -18.95
N SER A 151 -1.57 -0.64 -18.21
CA SER A 151 -0.25 -1.14 -18.64
C SER A 151 0.32 -2.07 -17.57
N ASN A 152 1.28 -1.61 -16.78
CA ASN A 152 1.90 -2.39 -15.72
C ASN A 152 2.18 -1.55 -14.47
N VAL A 153 2.42 -2.25 -13.38
CA VAL A 153 2.98 -1.75 -12.14
C VAL A 153 4.37 -2.33 -11.99
N THR A 154 5.32 -1.54 -11.51
CA THR A 154 6.66 -1.97 -11.14
C THR A 154 6.86 -1.74 -9.64
N LEU A 155 7.25 -2.81 -8.94
CA LEU A 155 7.75 -2.77 -7.58
C LEU A 155 9.23 -3.16 -7.63
N ASP A 156 10.10 -2.27 -7.19
CA ASP A 156 11.52 -2.54 -6.99
C ASP A 156 11.85 -2.24 -5.53
N ALA A 157 12.32 -3.24 -4.80
CA ALA A 157 12.60 -3.12 -3.38
C ALA A 157 13.88 -3.86 -3.00
N ARG A 158 14.61 -3.29 -2.06
CA ARG A 158 15.66 -3.99 -1.30
C ARG A 158 15.07 -4.41 0.04
N TRP A 159 15.38 -5.61 0.45
CA TRP A 159 14.92 -6.10 1.75
C TRP A 159 15.98 -6.95 2.41
N ARG A 160 15.89 -7.00 3.73
CA ARG A 160 16.79 -7.80 4.56
C ARG A 160 16.03 -8.45 5.68
N ILE A 161 16.56 -9.57 6.13
CA ILE A 161 16.09 -10.27 7.32
C ILE A 161 17.19 -10.17 8.36
N LEU A 162 16.82 -9.66 9.53
CA LEU A 162 17.70 -9.55 10.68
C LEU A 162 17.25 -10.57 11.73
N ALA A 163 18.22 -11.15 12.46
CA ALA A 163 17.96 -11.89 13.68
C ALA A 163 17.53 -10.92 14.81
N GLY A 164 16.99 -11.44 15.90
CA GLY A 164 16.58 -10.65 17.06
C GLY A 164 17.72 -9.88 17.75
N ASP A 165 18.97 -10.28 17.53
CA ASP A 165 20.19 -9.60 17.96
C ASP A 165 20.66 -8.49 16.99
N GLY A 166 19.97 -8.30 15.87
CA GLY A 166 20.29 -7.31 14.84
C GLY A 166 21.25 -7.81 13.76
N ARG A 167 21.74 -9.03 13.81
CA ARG A 167 22.62 -9.61 12.80
C ARG A 167 21.86 -9.83 11.50
N GLU A 168 22.43 -9.41 10.37
CA GLU A 168 21.84 -9.63 9.06
C GLU A 168 21.96 -11.10 8.64
N LEU A 169 20.83 -11.73 8.34
CA LEU A 169 20.71 -13.11 7.91
C LEU A 169 20.58 -13.23 6.39
N ALA A 170 19.92 -12.28 5.77
CA ALA A 170 19.75 -12.21 4.33
C ALA A 170 19.61 -10.77 3.86
N PHE A 171 20.14 -10.48 2.67
CA PHE A 171 19.93 -9.25 1.92
C PHE A 171 19.59 -9.58 0.47
N ARG A 172 18.51 -9.01 -0.05
CA ARG A 172 18.04 -9.27 -1.42
C ARG A 172 17.51 -7.99 -2.06
N ARG A 173 17.41 -8.03 -3.38
CA ARG A 173 16.66 -7.06 -4.19
C ARG A 173 15.67 -7.82 -5.05
N SER A 174 14.43 -7.36 -5.07
CA SER A 174 13.35 -7.93 -5.88
C SER A 174 12.81 -6.85 -6.80
N THR A 175 12.60 -7.22 -8.06
CA THR A 175 11.92 -6.38 -9.04
C THR A 175 10.74 -7.17 -9.58
N VAL A 176 9.53 -6.73 -9.26
CA VAL A 176 8.28 -7.36 -9.67
C VAL A 176 7.57 -6.44 -10.66
N ILE A 177 7.24 -6.98 -11.84
CA ILE A 177 6.42 -6.29 -12.83
C ILE A 177 5.09 -7.02 -12.93
N GLN A 178 4.01 -6.30 -12.65
CA GLN A 178 2.65 -6.85 -12.63
C GLN A 178 1.78 -6.16 -13.66
N GLY A 179 1.17 -6.92 -14.58
CA GLY A 179 0.23 -6.40 -15.56
C GLY A 179 -1.05 -5.84 -14.92
N VAL A 180 -1.53 -4.74 -15.48
CA VAL A 180 -2.83 -4.14 -15.12
C VAL A 180 -3.87 -4.63 -16.12
N GLU A 181 -4.82 -5.43 -15.66
CA GLU A 181 -5.77 -6.17 -16.52
C GLU A 181 -6.72 -5.27 -17.30
N ARG A 182 -7.05 -4.10 -16.77
CA ARG A 182 -7.99 -3.14 -17.35
C ARG A 182 -7.53 -1.71 -17.09
N SER A 183 -7.93 -0.78 -17.93
CA SER A 183 -7.69 0.65 -17.68
C SER A 183 -8.42 1.11 -16.41
N GLY A 184 -7.80 2.05 -15.69
CA GLY A 184 -8.35 2.63 -14.46
C GLY A 184 -7.41 2.48 -13.26
N TYR A 185 -7.68 3.27 -12.24
CA TYR A 185 -6.84 3.32 -11.04
C TYR A 185 -7.10 2.14 -10.09
N GLU A 186 -8.34 1.68 -9.97
CA GLU A 186 -8.69 0.52 -9.14
C GLU A 186 -7.98 -0.76 -9.62
N PRO A 187 -8.01 -1.14 -10.94
CA PRO A 187 -7.24 -2.26 -11.44
C PRO A 187 -5.73 -2.10 -11.26
N MET A 188 -5.21 -0.85 -11.34
CA MET A 188 -3.81 -0.57 -11.09
C MET A 188 -3.46 -0.82 -9.61
N VAL A 189 -4.26 -0.33 -8.67
CA VAL A 189 -4.06 -0.58 -7.23
C VAL A 189 -4.16 -2.08 -6.91
N ALA A 190 -5.08 -2.80 -7.54
CA ALA A 190 -5.15 -4.26 -7.41
C ALA A 190 -3.86 -4.94 -7.93
N ALA A 191 -3.28 -4.47 -9.03
CA ALA A 191 -2.00 -4.96 -9.54
C ALA A 191 -0.83 -4.61 -8.58
N MET A 192 -0.88 -3.45 -7.91
CA MET A 192 0.08 -3.11 -6.85
C MET A 192 -0.01 -4.10 -5.68
N GLY A 193 -1.21 -4.46 -5.26
CA GLY A 193 -1.42 -5.51 -4.24
C GLY A 193 -0.82 -6.86 -4.66
N ARG A 194 -1.03 -7.29 -5.92
CA ARG A 194 -0.43 -8.52 -6.45
C ARG A 194 1.09 -8.48 -6.48
N ALA A 195 1.68 -7.34 -6.82
CA ALA A 195 3.14 -7.19 -6.79
C ALA A 195 3.69 -7.32 -5.37
N LEU A 196 3.01 -6.77 -4.37
CA LEU A 196 3.37 -6.93 -2.95
C LEU A 196 3.19 -8.37 -2.48
N SER A 197 2.13 -9.07 -2.93
CA SER A 197 1.96 -10.49 -2.62
C SER A 197 3.11 -11.33 -3.14
N THR A 198 3.61 -11.04 -4.35
CA THR A 198 4.80 -11.71 -4.90
C THR A 198 6.04 -11.44 -4.05
N LEU A 199 6.31 -10.19 -3.67
CA LEU A 199 7.40 -9.84 -2.78
C LEU A 199 7.27 -10.54 -1.41
N GLY A 200 6.07 -10.57 -0.85
CA GLY A 200 5.79 -11.27 0.42
C GLY A 200 6.05 -12.78 0.33
N GLN A 201 5.77 -13.41 -0.81
CA GLN A 201 6.09 -14.82 -1.06
C GLN A 201 7.60 -15.06 -1.11
N GLU A 202 8.36 -14.19 -1.75
CA GLU A 202 9.82 -14.28 -1.77
C GLU A 202 10.41 -14.17 -0.37
N ILE A 203 9.98 -13.17 0.40
CA ILE A 203 10.38 -12.96 1.79
C ILE A 203 10.05 -14.18 2.65
N ALA A 204 8.83 -14.69 2.56
CA ALA A 204 8.38 -15.87 3.31
C ALA A 204 9.19 -17.11 2.95
N THR A 205 9.59 -17.27 1.69
CA THR A 205 10.43 -18.38 1.24
C THR A 205 11.83 -18.29 1.83
N GLU A 206 12.43 -17.10 1.83
CA GLU A 206 13.73 -16.88 2.45
C GLU A 206 13.68 -17.14 3.97
N ILE A 207 12.67 -16.64 4.69
CA ILE A 207 12.51 -16.89 6.14
C ILE A 207 12.45 -18.40 6.44
N ARG A 208 11.72 -19.18 5.62
CA ARG A 208 11.63 -20.64 5.80
C ARG A 208 12.94 -21.37 5.54
N ALA A 209 13.82 -20.79 4.73
CA ALA A 209 15.13 -21.34 4.41
C ALA A 209 16.19 -21.02 5.47
N LEU A 210 15.91 -20.10 6.41
CA LEU A 210 16.85 -19.74 7.47
C LEU A 210 17.00 -20.90 8.47
N PRO A 211 18.24 -21.15 8.98
CA PRO A 211 18.47 -22.10 10.06
C PRO A 211 17.63 -21.72 11.29
N ARG A 212 16.91 -22.67 11.87
CA ARG A 212 16.24 -22.45 13.15
C ARG A 212 17.29 -22.47 14.26
N ASP A 213 17.17 -21.55 15.22
CA ASP A 213 18.17 -21.35 16.30
C ASP A 213 18.49 -22.61 17.14
N GLU A 214 17.70 -23.67 17.04
CA GLU A 214 18.00 -24.94 17.71
C GLU A 214 19.16 -25.72 17.05
N GLU A 215 19.43 -25.54 15.74
CA GLU A 215 20.54 -26.20 15.05
C GLU A 215 21.87 -25.43 15.18
N ALA A 216 21.79 -24.11 15.41
CA ALA A 216 22.99 -23.27 15.55
C ALA A 216 23.64 -23.36 16.94
N ARG A 217 23.02 -24.06 17.92
CA ARG A 217 23.55 -24.28 19.28
C ARG A 217 24.12 -25.70 19.52
N ARG A 218 24.18 -26.54 18.51
CA ARG A 218 24.82 -27.86 18.56
C ARG A 218 26.15 -27.85 17.81
#